data_859b2ec0bffc03d340d6504230cd832c
#
_entry.id   859b2ec0bffc03d340d6504230cd832c
#
_cell.length_a   1.000
_cell.length_b   1.000
_cell.length_c   1.000
_cell.angle_alpha   90.00
_cell.angle_beta   90.00
_cell.angle_gamma   90.00
#
_symmetry.space_group_name_H-M   'P 1'
#
loop_
_entity.id
_entity.type
_entity.pdbx_description
1 polymer ?
#
loop_
_entity_poly.entity_id
_entity_poly.type
_entity_poly.pdbx_seq_one_letter_code
_entity_poly.pdbx_strand_id
1 'polypeptide(L)'
;MDSIYVRQREVFFLVLSWSAARGFNFGHKPKDTGLKSKRGVESQRVYSGQQNNKETYPTMHKTTTLIERVSIAATLALILSCAALASAQTTAALVVTDPALPRLEREIARLAKGAGGVVGVTAIHLESNRRVSLNGGDRFPMASTFKVPIAVQLLTRVDKGELRLDQMIQLQPSDLHPGSGTLTDLFNKPGLALSVRNLMELMLLISDNSATDVCLRLAGGPEAVTARMREIGINGIDVNRSTARLIADWRGITQVVPENEWSPALFQKLSEALKPEEIKAAATRFDADPRDTATPDGMVTLLARIYRKDLLKIESAELLLDIMRRCRTGDARLKGMLPLGTEVAHKTGTIGGTTNDVGIVTLPDDAGHVAIAVFVKSSDKETSARERVIAEVARAVHDYFLFQPSVSGASQ
;
A
#
# COMPACT_ATOMS: atom_id res chain seq x y z
N MET A 1 11.02 -21.71 -32.67
CA MET A 1 10.35 -20.93 -31.59
C MET A 1 9.54 -21.84 -30.68
N ASP A 2 10.01 -23.07 -30.49
CA ASP A 2 9.25 -24.12 -29.79
C ASP A 2 10.10 -24.76 -28.69
N SER A 3 10.49 -24.00 -27.67
CA SER A 3 11.28 -24.58 -26.57
C SER A 3 11.12 -23.94 -25.20
N ILE A 4 10.09 -23.14 -24.94
CA ILE A 4 9.89 -22.47 -23.63
C ILE A 4 8.63 -22.97 -22.89
N TYR A 5 7.79 -23.78 -23.51
CA TYR A 5 6.48 -24.20 -22.93
C TYR A 5 6.45 -25.57 -22.23
N VAL A 6 7.55 -26.31 -22.14
CA VAL A 6 7.54 -27.73 -21.73
C VAL A 6 8.07 -28.01 -20.30
N ARG A 7 8.56 -27.01 -19.54
CA ARG A 7 9.20 -27.27 -18.22
C ARG A 7 8.40 -26.92 -16.96
N GLN A 8 7.11 -26.68 -17.04
CA GLN A 8 6.28 -26.43 -15.85
C GLN A 8 5.26 -27.52 -15.49
N ARG A 9 5.31 -28.70 -16.08
CA ARG A 9 4.30 -29.76 -15.88
C ARG A 9 4.65 -30.88 -14.88
N GLU A 10 5.80 -30.91 -14.27
CA GLU A 10 6.21 -32.07 -13.44
C GLU A 10 6.31 -31.91 -11.92
N VAL A 11 5.75 -30.86 -11.33
CA VAL A 11 5.79 -30.70 -9.86
C VAL A 11 4.40 -30.80 -9.17
N PHE A 12 3.35 -31.23 -9.85
CA PHE A 12 1.98 -31.21 -9.31
C PHE A 12 1.38 -32.57 -8.90
N PHE A 13 2.18 -33.63 -8.64
CA PHE A 13 1.63 -34.96 -8.33
C PHE A 13 2.05 -35.57 -6.97
N LEU A 14 2.37 -34.77 -5.95
CA LEU A 14 2.80 -35.36 -4.65
C LEU A 14 2.27 -34.64 -3.39
N VAL A 15 1.04 -34.16 -3.36
CA VAL A 15 0.36 -33.73 -2.12
C VAL A 15 -1.13 -34.03 -2.17
N LEU A 16 -1.52 -35.28 -2.33
CA LEU A 16 -2.89 -35.76 -2.06
C LEU A 16 -2.86 -37.16 -1.46
N SER A 17 -2.25 -37.31 -0.29
CA SER A 17 -2.51 -38.45 0.58
C SER A 17 -2.01 -38.18 1.99
N TRP A 18 -2.74 -37.43 2.79
CA TRP A 18 -2.69 -37.45 4.25
C TRP A 18 -3.75 -36.53 4.86
N SER A 19 -4.97 -36.99 4.95
CA SER A 19 -5.92 -36.48 5.96
C SER A 19 -7.22 -37.34 5.95
N ALA A 20 -7.10 -38.52 6.48
CA ALA A 20 -8.25 -39.30 6.91
C ALA A 20 -7.86 -40.04 8.18
N ALA A 21 -7.99 -39.44 9.34
CA ALA A 21 -8.20 -40.06 10.63
C ALA A 21 -8.08 -39.02 11.75
N ARG A 22 -9.19 -38.54 12.25
CA ARG A 22 -9.52 -38.41 13.68
C ARG A 22 -10.84 -37.66 13.84
N GLY A 23 -11.88 -38.44 14.06
CA GLY A 23 -13.16 -37.92 14.54
C GLY A 23 -13.04 -37.47 15.99
N PHE A 24 -13.64 -36.32 16.29
CA PHE A 24 -14.09 -35.99 17.63
C PHE A 24 -15.47 -35.35 17.55
N ASN A 25 -16.38 -36.08 18.17
CA ASN A 25 -17.78 -35.77 18.37
C ASN A 25 -17.93 -35.05 19.72
N PHE A 26 -18.49 -33.84 19.76
CA PHE A 26 -19.07 -33.27 20.97
C PHE A 26 -20.35 -32.53 20.62
N GLY A 27 -21.46 -33.19 20.93
CA GLY A 27 -22.75 -32.52 21.03
C GLY A 27 -22.90 -31.86 22.38
N HIS A 28 -23.47 -30.65 22.39
CA HIS A 28 -24.30 -30.20 23.50
C HIS A 28 -25.35 -29.19 23.01
N LYS A 29 -26.59 -29.49 23.31
CA LYS A 29 -27.78 -28.68 23.07
C LYS A 29 -28.00 -27.63 24.18
N PRO A 30 -28.82 -26.60 23.95
CA PRO A 30 -28.95 -25.42 24.76
C PRO A 30 -29.93 -25.57 25.94
N LYS A 31 -29.79 -24.73 26.96
CA LYS A 31 -30.80 -24.49 27.97
C LYS A 31 -31.28 -23.06 27.91
N ASP A 32 -32.57 -22.98 27.68
CA ASP A 32 -33.49 -21.87 27.90
C ASP A 32 -33.63 -21.55 29.38
N THR A 33 -33.61 -20.26 29.74
CA THR A 33 -34.38 -19.72 30.89
C THR A 33 -34.62 -18.23 30.68
N GLY A 34 -35.91 -17.92 30.52
CA GLY A 34 -36.44 -16.58 30.54
C GLY A 34 -36.78 -16.10 31.97
N LEU A 35 -36.98 -14.81 32.12
CA LEU A 35 -37.97 -14.11 32.95
C LEU A 35 -37.81 -12.59 32.74
N LYS A 36 -38.79 -11.96 32.12
CA LYS A 36 -39.86 -11.05 32.60
C LYS A 36 -39.42 -9.82 33.39
N SER A 37 -39.60 -8.66 32.75
CA SER A 37 -40.55 -7.58 33.05
C SER A 37 -40.44 -6.84 34.39
N LYS A 38 -40.32 -5.51 34.38
CA LYS A 38 -41.33 -4.56 34.92
C LYS A 38 -40.98 -3.09 34.62
N ARG A 39 -42.07 -2.38 34.36
CA ARG A 39 -42.26 -0.92 34.15
C ARG A 39 -42.20 -0.11 35.45
N GLY A 40 -42.08 1.24 35.32
CA GLY A 40 -42.45 2.26 36.28
C GLY A 40 -41.71 3.56 35.93
N VAL A 41 -42.23 4.51 35.24
CA VAL A 41 -43.25 5.54 35.43
C VAL A 41 -42.84 6.60 36.48
N GLU A 42 -42.70 7.84 35.94
CA GLU A 42 -43.04 9.18 36.47
C GLU A 42 -42.42 9.70 37.75
N SER A 43 -41.89 10.93 37.78
CA SER A 43 -42.70 12.15 38.05
C SER A 43 -41.84 13.43 37.99
N GLN A 44 -42.47 14.43 37.43
CA GLN A 44 -42.12 15.85 37.49
C GLN A 44 -42.25 16.42 38.91
N ARG A 45 -41.45 17.42 39.25
CA ARG A 45 -41.97 18.57 40.06
C ARG A 45 -41.17 19.85 39.80
N VAL A 46 -41.91 20.82 39.38
CA VAL A 46 -41.66 22.27 39.34
C VAL A 46 -41.78 22.83 40.78
N TYR A 47 -40.92 23.77 41.16
CA TYR A 47 -41.33 24.86 42.04
C TYR A 47 -40.49 26.13 41.79
N SER A 48 -41.20 27.17 41.67
CA SER A 48 -40.98 28.59 41.54
C SER A 48 -40.53 29.29 42.83
N GLY A 49 -39.81 30.42 42.69
CA GLY A 49 -40.28 31.64 43.32
C GLY A 49 -39.40 32.31 44.35
N GLN A 50 -39.24 33.62 44.12
CA GLN A 50 -39.09 34.76 45.04
C GLN A 50 -37.66 35.19 45.43
N GLN A 51 -37.24 36.30 44.93
CA GLN A 51 -37.43 37.73 45.21
C GLN A 51 -36.61 38.30 46.41
N ASN A 52 -35.82 39.30 46.09
CA ASN A 52 -35.47 40.54 46.81
C ASN A 52 -34.67 40.47 48.12
N ASN A 53 -33.46 41.07 48.08
CA ASN A 53 -33.28 42.33 48.88
C ASN A 53 -32.04 43.11 48.40
N LYS A 54 -32.28 44.39 48.23
CA LYS A 54 -31.28 45.44 48.01
C LYS A 54 -30.64 45.80 49.35
N GLU A 55 -29.33 45.74 49.45
CA GLU A 55 -28.57 46.61 50.40
C GLU A 55 -27.46 47.34 49.69
N THR A 56 -27.57 48.63 49.74
CA THR A 56 -26.62 49.64 49.26
C THR A 56 -25.52 49.84 50.27
N TYR A 57 -24.28 49.68 49.87
CA TYR A 57 -23.09 50.20 50.61
C TYR A 57 -22.29 51.19 49.74
N PRO A 58 -21.68 52.23 50.37
CA PRO A 58 -21.15 53.40 49.67
C PRO A 58 -19.80 53.11 49.02
N THR A 59 -19.66 53.68 47.84
CA THR A 59 -18.44 53.71 47.00
C THR A 59 -17.32 54.50 47.66
N MET A 60 -16.24 53.88 48.09
CA MET A 60 -14.96 54.54 48.34
C MET A 60 -14.17 54.70 47.08
N HIS A 61 -14.02 55.91 46.54
CA HIS A 61 -13.09 56.25 45.50
C HIS A 61 -11.66 56.17 46.06
N LYS A 62 -10.88 55.17 45.60
CA LYS A 62 -9.42 55.17 45.71
C LYS A 62 -8.87 55.78 44.43
N THR A 63 -8.36 57.00 44.50
CA THR A 63 -7.54 57.63 43.48
C THR A 63 -6.18 56.97 43.44
N THR A 64 -5.99 55.99 42.55
CA THR A 64 -4.68 55.42 42.22
C THR A 64 -3.97 56.43 41.35
N THR A 65 -2.78 56.89 41.76
CA THR A 65 -2.00 57.88 41.05
C THR A 65 -1.49 57.34 39.71
N LEU A 66 -1.42 58.20 38.71
CA LEU A 66 -1.02 57.89 37.32
C LEU A 66 0.37 57.19 37.25
N ILE A 67 1.22 57.43 38.22
CA ILE A 67 2.58 56.87 38.35
C ILE A 67 2.56 55.36 38.62
N GLU A 68 1.66 54.86 39.46
CA GLU A 68 1.54 53.42 39.74
C GLU A 68 1.04 52.62 38.52
N ARG A 69 0.14 53.20 37.73
CA ARG A 69 -0.36 52.59 36.49
C ARG A 69 0.69 52.48 35.40
N VAL A 70 1.57 53.45 35.27
CA VAL A 70 2.67 53.46 34.31
C VAL A 70 3.76 52.44 34.70
N SER A 71 4.06 52.32 35.99
CA SER A 71 5.05 51.33 36.48
C SER A 71 4.57 49.88 36.29
N ILE A 72 3.30 49.57 36.53
CA ILE A 72 2.74 48.24 36.34
C ILE A 72 2.70 47.86 34.86
N ALA A 73 2.33 48.80 33.98
CA ALA A 73 2.31 48.58 32.53
C ALA A 73 3.72 48.35 31.96
N ALA A 74 4.72 49.08 32.42
CA ALA A 74 6.12 48.91 32.00
C ALA A 74 6.70 47.52 32.46
N THR A 75 6.37 47.10 33.69
CA THR A 75 6.81 45.82 34.22
C THR A 75 6.14 44.64 33.47
N LEU A 76 4.85 44.72 33.16
CA LEU A 76 4.14 43.75 32.34
C LEU A 76 4.69 43.66 30.91
N ALA A 77 5.01 44.78 30.29
CA ALA A 77 5.59 44.81 28.96
C ALA A 77 7.00 44.19 28.93
N LEU A 78 7.80 44.36 29.97
CA LEU A 78 9.13 43.77 30.10
C LEU A 78 9.03 42.23 30.31
N ILE A 79 8.10 41.76 31.12
CA ILE A 79 7.84 40.31 31.35
C ILE A 79 7.32 39.64 30.06
N LEU A 80 6.42 40.32 29.32
CA LEU A 80 5.93 39.78 28.03
C LEU A 80 7.03 39.77 26.97
N SER A 81 7.93 40.75 26.96
CA SER A 81 9.07 40.76 26.01
C SER A 81 10.10 39.67 26.35
N CYS A 82 10.37 39.40 27.63
CA CYS A 82 11.24 38.28 28.04
C CYS A 82 10.61 36.91 27.78
N ALA A 83 9.29 36.77 27.91
CA ALA A 83 8.57 35.53 27.56
C ALA A 83 8.56 35.28 26.05
N ALA A 84 8.47 36.33 25.23
CA ALA A 84 8.54 36.22 23.75
C ALA A 84 9.96 35.87 23.27
N LEU A 85 11.00 36.30 23.96
CA LEU A 85 12.39 35.90 23.65
C LEU A 85 12.72 34.49 24.10
N ALA A 86 12.11 33.99 25.16
CA ALA A 86 12.29 32.63 25.64
C ALA A 86 11.58 31.58 24.75
N SER A 87 10.53 31.94 24.03
CA SER A 87 9.81 31.03 23.10
C SER A 87 10.44 30.98 21.71
N ALA A 88 11.44 31.77 21.41
CA ALA A 88 12.15 31.76 20.12
C ALA A 88 13.40 30.87 20.09
N GLN A 89 13.71 30.16 21.18
CA GLN A 89 14.61 29.02 21.11
C GLN A 89 13.81 27.82 20.55
N THR A 90 13.46 27.90 19.26
CA THR A 90 13.24 26.71 18.46
C THR A 90 14.51 25.89 18.64
N THR A 91 14.43 24.83 19.41
CA THR A 91 15.40 23.76 19.39
C THR A 91 15.42 23.30 17.93
N ALA A 92 16.37 23.83 17.16
CA ALA A 92 16.82 23.19 15.95
C ALA A 92 17.22 21.80 16.41
N ALA A 93 16.32 20.84 16.28
CA ALA A 93 16.65 19.44 16.43
C ALA A 93 17.88 19.27 15.55
N LEU A 94 19.01 18.99 16.14
CA LEU A 94 20.21 18.59 15.43
C LEU A 94 19.74 17.45 14.54
N VAL A 95 19.56 17.71 13.24
CA VAL A 95 19.37 16.68 12.25
C VAL A 95 20.69 15.92 12.33
N VAL A 96 20.72 14.86 13.16
CA VAL A 96 21.83 13.94 13.19
C VAL A 96 21.79 13.27 11.81
N THR A 97 22.53 13.88 10.89
CA THR A 97 22.71 13.31 9.55
C THR A 97 23.50 12.03 9.76
N ASP A 98 22.84 10.90 9.51
CA ASP A 98 23.50 9.61 9.51
C ASP A 98 24.56 9.58 8.40
N PRO A 99 25.87 9.66 8.71
CA PRO A 99 26.92 9.78 7.70
C PRO A 99 27.07 8.53 6.83
N ALA A 100 26.43 7.43 7.22
CA ALA A 100 26.48 6.18 6.50
C ALA A 100 25.38 6.08 5.41
N LEU A 101 24.27 6.82 5.53
CA LEU A 101 23.22 6.86 4.49
C LEU A 101 23.75 7.24 3.11
N PRO A 102 24.61 8.26 2.92
CA PRO A 102 25.18 8.58 1.62
C PRO A 102 26.08 7.46 1.06
N ARG A 103 26.61 6.58 1.90
CA ARG A 103 27.35 5.39 1.43
C ARG A 103 26.39 4.34 0.88
N LEU A 104 25.27 4.11 1.56
CA LEU A 104 24.22 3.21 1.06
C LEU A 104 23.64 3.72 -0.27
N GLU A 105 23.40 5.03 -0.41
CA GLU A 105 22.92 5.62 -1.67
C GLU A 105 23.89 5.34 -2.83
N ARG A 106 25.19 5.54 -2.60
CA ARG A 106 26.20 5.23 -3.62
C ARG A 106 26.26 3.74 -3.95
N GLU A 107 26.09 2.86 -2.97
CA GLU A 107 26.06 1.42 -3.21
C GLU A 107 24.82 1.02 -4.02
N ILE A 108 23.63 1.54 -3.68
CA ILE A 108 22.40 1.34 -4.45
C ILE A 108 22.61 1.81 -5.91
N ALA A 109 23.20 3.00 -6.10
CA ALA A 109 23.48 3.53 -7.44
C ALA A 109 24.49 2.65 -8.22
N ARG A 110 25.44 2.02 -7.54
CA ARG A 110 26.38 1.05 -8.15
C ARG A 110 25.66 -0.23 -8.57
N LEU A 111 24.84 -0.81 -7.69
CA LEU A 111 24.07 -2.03 -7.95
C LEU A 111 23.06 -1.82 -9.10
N ALA A 112 22.41 -0.68 -9.12
CA ALA A 112 21.42 -0.30 -10.14
C ALA A 112 21.93 -0.42 -11.58
N LYS A 113 23.23 -0.23 -11.81
CA LYS A 113 23.85 -0.35 -13.15
C LYS A 113 23.68 -1.76 -13.75
N GLY A 114 23.56 -2.78 -12.91
CA GLY A 114 23.37 -4.17 -13.34
C GLY A 114 22.04 -4.42 -14.04
N ALA A 115 21.05 -3.57 -13.85
CA ALA A 115 19.73 -3.73 -14.44
C ALA A 115 19.64 -3.36 -15.93
N GLY A 116 20.62 -2.65 -16.49
CA GLY A 116 20.63 -2.26 -17.91
C GLY A 116 19.52 -1.32 -18.35
N GLY A 117 18.90 -0.63 -17.39
CA GLY A 117 17.83 0.34 -17.59
C GLY A 117 17.85 1.40 -16.50
N VAL A 118 16.73 2.10 -16.29
CA VAL A 118 16.58 3.09 -15.22
C VAL A 118 16.02 2.39 -13.98
N VAL A 119 16.70 2.59 -12.85
CA VAL A 119 16.28 2.03 -11.55
C VAL A 119 15.86 3.15 -10.62
N GLY A 120 14.70 2.99 -9.98
CA GLY A 120 14.20 3.85 -8.91
C GLY A 120 14.06 3.06 -7.62
N VAL A 121 14.60 3.59 -6.55
CA VAL A 121 14.57 2.98 -5.22
C VAL A 121 14.20 4.01 -4.18
N THR A 122 13.33 3.65 -3.28
CA THR A 122 13.18 4.32 -1.98
C THR A 122 13.03 3.26 -0.91
N ALA A 123 13.70 3.45 0.22
CA ALA A 123 13.52 2.64 1.41
C ALA A 123 13.44 3.54 2.65
N ILE A 124 12.54 3.21 3.57
CA ILE A 124 12.35 3.91 4.84
C ILE A 124 12.33 2.88 5.97
N HIS A 125 13.17 3.05 6.96
CA HIS A 125 13.06 2.33 8.23
C HIS A 125 11.93 2.97 9.06
N LEU A 126 10.87 2.20 9.32
CA LEU A 126 9.58 2.74 9.77
C LEU A 126 9.60 3.29 11.18
N GLU A 127 10.46 2.74 12.05
CA GLU A 127 10.60 3.16 13.44
C GLU A 127 11.46 4.42 13.59
N SER A 128 12.53 4.57 12.80
CA SER A 128 13.44 5.71 12.89
C SER A 128 13.19 6.79 11.84
N ASN A 129 12.34 6.55 10.84
CA ASN A 129 12.13 7.39 9.66
C ASN A 129 13.40 7.69 8.84
N ARG A 130 14.51 6.98 9.08
CA ARG A 130 15.70 7.08 8.22
C ARG A 130 15.36 6.58 6.83
N ARG A 131 15.79 7.34 5.83
CA ARG A 131 15.41 7.14 4.44
C ARG A 131 16.63 7.14 3.53
N VAL A 132 16.60 6.28 2.51
CA VAL A 132 17.52 6.28 1.38
C VAL A 132 16.72 6.31 0.09
N SER A 133 17.24 6.99 -0.95
CA SER A 133 16.53 7.13 -2.23
C SER A 133 17.49 7.24 -3.39
N LEU A 134 17.13 6.61 -4.52
CA LEU A 134 17.72 6.76 -5.84
C LEU A 134 16.59 6.98 -6.84
N ASN A 135 16.56 8.11 -7.56
CA ASN A 135 15.49 8.44 -8.52
C ASN A 135 14.08 8.34 -7.89
N GLY A 136 13.96 8.66 -6.59
CA GLY A 136 12.75 8.42 -5.80
C GLY A 136 11.54 9.25 -6.25
N GLY A 137 11.76 10.40 -6.89
CA GLY A 137 10.72 11.26 -7.47
C GLY A 137 10.36 10.94 -8.92
N ASP A 138 11.12 10.08 -9.60
CA ASP A 138 10.88 9.72 -11.00
C ASP A 138 9.69 8.77 -11.13
N ARG A 139 9.00 8.84 -12.27
CA ARG A 139 7.86 7.97 -12.56
C ARG A 139 8.30 6.68 -13.26
N PHE A 140 7.75 5.57 -12.76
CA PHE A 140 7.97 4.24 -13.28
C PHE A 140 6.64 3.55 -13.58
N PRO A 141 6.51 2.81 -14.72
CA PRO A 141 5.35 1.95 -14.92
C PRO A 141 5.22 0.96 -13.77
N MET A 142 4.05 0.94 -13.13
CA MET A 142 3.84 0.08 -11.96
C MET A 142 3.77 -1.40 -12.33
N ALA A 143 3.31 -1.74 -13.54
CA ALA A 143 2.88 -3.10 -13.82
C ALA A 143 1.97 -3.60 -12.69
N SER A 144 2.07 -4.87 -12.28
CA SER A 144 1.19 -5.42 -11.24
C SER A 144 1.40 -4.85 -9.82
N THR A 145 2.35 -3.95 -9.56
CA THR A 145 2.42 -3.29 -8.24
C THR A 145 1.26 -2.31 -8.04
N PHE A 146 0.55 -1.89 -9.12
CA PHE A 146 -0.66 -1.07 -9.03
C PHE A 146 -1.82 -1.77 -8.28
N LYS A 147 -1.73 -3.08 -8.05
CA LYS A 147 -2.69 -3.88 -7.28
C LYS A 147 -2.71 -3.51 -5.79
N VAL A 148 -1.62 -2.91 -5.28
CA VAL A 148 -1.57 -2.41 -3.91
C VAL A 148 -2.52 -1.21 -3.70
N PRO A 149 -2.45 -0.11 -4.46
CA PRO A 149 -3.43 0.97 -4.33
C PRO A 149 -4.87 0.54 -4.65
N ILE A 150 -5.09 -0.43 -5.56
CA ILE A 150 -6.41 -1.01 -5.80
C ILE A 150 -6.94 -1.69 -4.53
N ALA A 151 -6.12 -2.51 -3.87
CA ALA A 151 -6.51 -3.18 -2.62
C ALA A 151 -6.83 -2.17 -1.50
N VAL A 152 -6.06 -1.09 -1.38
CA VAL A 152 -6.33 -0.01 -0.41
C VAL A 152 -7.68 0.63 -0.67
N GLN A 153 -8.01 0.97 -1.92
CA GLN A 153 -9.31 1.58 -2.24
C GLN A 153 -10.46 0.58 -2.05
N LEU A 154 -10.27 -0.69 -2.43
CA LEU A 154 -11.25 -1.75 -2.21
C LEU A 154 -11.57 -1.90 -0.71
N LEU A 155 -10.54 -2.00 0.13
CA LEU A 155 -10.69 -2.10 1.58
C LEU A 155 -11.24 -0.82 2.21
N THR A 156 -10.94 0.36 1.65
CA THR A 156 -11.59 1.61 2.07
C THR A 156 -13.11 1.52 1.92
N ARG A 157 -13.62 0.92 0.83
CA ARG A 157 -15.06 0.70 0.64
C ARG A 157 -15.63 -0.34 1.61
N VAL A 158 -14.85 -1.38 1.92
CA VAL A 158 -15.22 -2.36 2.96
C VAL A 158 -15.33 -1.68 4.32
N ASP A 159 -14.36 -0.85 4.69
CA ASP A 159 -14.32 -0.13 5.97
C ASP A 159 -15.48 0.85 6.13
N LYS A 160 -15.98 1.42 5.02
CA LYS A 160 -17.18 2.28 4.95
C LYS A 160 -18.49 1.47 4.96
N GLY A 161 -18.45 0.15 4.86
CA GLY A 161 -19.63 -0.71 4.77
C GLY A 161 -20.32 -0.71 3.39
N GLU A 162 -19.70 -0.14 2.37
CA GLU A 162 -20.21 -0.11 0.99
C GLU A 162 -20.01 -1.46 0.28
N LEU A 163 -19.11 -2.29 0.78
CA LEU A 163 -18.76 -3.59 0.25
C LEU A 163 -18.48 -4.56 1.39
N ARG A 164 -18.73 -5.86 1.19
CA ARG A 164 -18.43 -6.89 2.17
C ARG A 164 -17.41 -7.87 1.61
N LEU A 165 -16.47 -8.34 2.43
CA LEU A 165 -15.45 -9.30 2.02
C LEU A 165 -16.03 -10.67 1.66
N ASP A 166 -17.13 -11.07 2.28
CA ASP A 166 -17.86 -12.33 2.01
C ASP A 166 -18.89 -12.22 0.89
N GLN A 167 -19.10 -11.01 0.33
CA GLN A 167 -20.00 -10.81 -0.80
C GLN A 167 -19.55 -11.63 -2.01
N MET A 168 -20.46 -12.45 -2.54
CA MET A 168 -20.20 -13.27 -3.73
C MET A 168 -20.37 -12.46 -4.99
N ILE A 169 -19.39 -12.53 -5.87
CA ILE A 169 -19.37 -11.87 -7.18
C ILE A 169 -19.44 -12.95 -8.26
N GLN A 170 -20.48 -12.89 -9.06
CA GLN A 170 -20.63 -13.73 -10.25
C GLN A 170 -19.73 -13.22 -11.34
N LEU A 171 -18.74 -14.02 -11.76
CA LEU A 171 -17.85 -13.65 -12.86
C LEU A 171 -18.56 -13.77 -14.21
N GLN A 172 -18.31 -12.80 -15.07
CA GLN A 172 -18.77 -12.77 -16.43
C GLN A 172 -17.67 -13.28 -17.38
N PRO A 173 -17.99 -13.78 -18.58
CA PRO A 173 -16.97 -14.15 -19.56
C PRO A 173 -16.00 -13.00 -19.90
N SER A 174 -16.48 -11.75 -19.85
CA SER A 174 -15.68 -10.55 -20.05
C SER A 174 -14.73 -10.20 -18.91
N ASP A 175 -14.87 -10.83 -17.74
CA ASP A 175 -13.92 -10.69 -16.64
C ASP A 175 -12.65 -11.55 -16.84
N LEU A 176 -12.62 -12.43 -17.84
CA LEU A 176 -11.50 -13.33 -18.12
C LEU A 176 -10.49 -12.64 -19.05
N HIS A 177 -9.29 -12.41 -18.57
CA HIS A 177 -8.22 -11.71 -19.29
C HIS A 177 -6.97 -12.56 -19.42
N PRO A 178 -6.18 -12.39 -20.51
CA PRO A 178 -4.91 -13.09 -20.65
C PRO A 178 -3.84 -12.53 -19.69
N GLY A 179 -2.75 -13.26 -19.55
CA GLY A 179 -1.58 -12.89 -18.78
C GLY A 179 -1.49 -13.62 -17.45
N SER A 180 -1.00 -12.96 -16.40
CA SER A 180 -0.77 -13.65 -15.12
C SER A 180 -2.06 -14.01 -14.39
N GLY A 181 -2.02 -15.13 -13.68
CA GLY A 181 -3.11 -15.66 -12.88
C GLY A 181 -3.60 -17.02 -13.39
N THR A 182 -4.64 -17.53 -12.78
CA THR A 182 -5.18 -18.86 -13.04
C THR A 182 -6.65 -18.87 -13.42
N LEU A 183 -7.38 -17.79 -13.20
CA LEU A 183 -8.82 -17.76 -13.47
C LEU A 183 -9.13 -18.04 -14.95
N THR A 184 -8.42 -17.39 -15.86
CA THR A 184 -8.63 -17.56 -17.30
C THR A 184 -8.26 -18.96 -17.78
N ASP A 185 -7.20 -19.54 -17.21
CA ASP A 185 -6.71 -20.87 -17.60
C ASP A 185 -7.59 -22.01 -17.08
N LEU A 186 -8.13 -21.85 -15.86
CA LEU A 186 -8.87 -22.90 -15.18
C LEU A 186 -10.38 -22.83 -15.39
N PHE A 187 -10.95 -21.63 -15.56
CA PHE A 187 -12.39 -21.40 -15.53
C PHE A 187 -12.88 -20.66 -16.78
N ASN A 188 -12.96 -21.36 -17.90
CA ASN A 188 -13.40 -20.78 -19.17
C ASN A 188 -14.90 -20.99 -19.46
N LYS A 189 -15.66 -21.49 -18.50
CA LYS A 189 -17.12 -21.69 -18.59
C LYS A 189 -17.85 -20.77 -17.63
N PRO A 190 -19.07 -20.32 -17.96
CA PRO A 190 -19.88 -19.50 -17.06
C PRO A 190 -20.26 -20.26 -15.77
N GLY A 191 -20.57 -19.50 -14.72
CA GLY A 191 -21.05 -20.05 -13.44
C GLY A 191 -20.09 -19.93 -12.29
N LEU A 192 -18.89 -19.37 -12.48
CA LEU A 192 -17.94 -19.12 -11.38
C LEU A 192 -18.37 -17.91 -10.54
N ALA A 193 -18.47 -18.11 -9.24
CA ALA A 193 -18.67 -17.03 -8.28
C ALA A 193 -17.58 -17.09 -7.20
N LEU A 194 -16.98 -15.94 -6.88
CA LEU A 194 -15.95 -15.80 -5.86
C LEU A 194 -16.30 -14.68 -4.89
N SER A 195 -15.92 -14.82 -3.62
CA SER A 195 -16.06 -13.71 -2.68
C SER A 195 -15.07 -12.58 -3.00
N VAL A 196 -15.41 -11.36 -2.59
CA VAL A 196 -14.52 -10.19 -2.71
C VAL A 196 -13.15 -10.51 -2.10
N ARG A 197 -13.12 -11.19 -0.96
CA ARG A 197 -11.89 -11.64 -0.32
C ARG A 197 -11.07 -12.57 -1.22
N ASN A 198 -11.68 -13.59 -1.79
CA ASN A 198 -10.98 -14.54 -2.67
C ASN A 198 -10.43 -13.86 -3.93
N LEU A 199 -11.18 -12.90 -4.51
CA LEU A 199 -10.72 -12.10 -5.63
C LEU A 199 -9.50 -11.26 -5.25
N MET A 200 -9.53 -10.60 -4.09
CA MET A 200 -8.39 -9.83 -3.59
C MET A 200 -7.18 -10.72 -3.31
N GLU A 201 -7.38 -11.92 -2.75
CA GLU A 201 -6.31 -12.89 -2.54
C GLU A 201 -5.69 -13.34 -3.87
N LEU A 202 -6.48 -13.69 -4.89
CA LEU A 202 -5.96 -14.04 -6.22
C LEU A 202 -5.18 -12.88 -6.86
N MET A 203 -5.70 -11.65 -6.73
CA MET A 203 -5.04 -10.43 -7.23
C MET A 203 -3.65 -10.24 -6.61
N LEU A 204 -3.50 -10.46 -5.31
CA LEU A 204 -2.27 -10.15 -4.59
C LEU A 204 -1.31 -11.35 -4.50
N LEU A 205 -1.82 -12.59 -4.25
CA LEU A 205 -0.98 -13.77 -4.05
C LEU A 205 -0.28 -14.23 -5.34
N ILE A 206 -1.04 -14.34 -6.42
CA ILE A 206 -0.56 -14.86 -7.71
C ILE A 206 -0.64 -13.84 -8.84
N SER A 207 -0.99 -12.61 -8.49
CA SER A 207 -1.09 -11.51 -9.46
C SER A 207 -2.13 -11.75 -10.58
N ASP A 208 -3.24 -12.45 -10.29
CA ASP A 208 -4.29 -12.75 -11.26
C ASP A 208 -4.89 -11.48 -11.89
N ASN A 209 -4.86 -11.42 -13.22
CA ASN A 209 -5.31 -10.23 -13.94
C ASN A 209 -6.83 -10.12 -14.00
N SER A 210 -7.52 -11.25 -14.16
CA SER A 210 -8.99 -11.30 -14.16
C SER A 210 -9.56 -10.87 -12.80
N ALA A 211 -9.01 -11.42 -11.72
CA ALA A 211 -9.37 -10.99 -10.37
C ALA A 211 -9.05 -9.50 -10.13
N THR A 212 -7.97 -8.99 -10.75
CA THR A 212 -7.59 -7.58 -10.64
C THR A 212 -8.64 -6.65 -11.21
N ASP A 213 -9.12 -6.91 -12.44
CA ASP A 213 -10.07 -6.02 -13.11
C ASP A 213 -11.44 -6.07 -12.43
N VAL A 214 -11.83 -7.24 -11.87
CA VAL A 214 -13.02 -7.32 -11.00
C VAL A 214 -12.82 -6.50 -9.72
N CYS A 215 -11.67 -6.62 -9.03
CA CYS A 215 -11.37 -5.81 -7.85
C CYS A 215 -11.32 -4.31 -8.16
N LEU A 216 -10.74 -3.93 -9.30
CA LEU A 216 -10.70 -2.53 -9.75
C LEU A 216 -12.10 -1.97 -9.99
N ARG A 217 -12.98 -2.72 -10.66
CA ARG A 217 -14.39 -2.36 -10.84
C ARG A 217 -15.10 -2.20 -9.49
N LEU A 218 -14.89 -3.15 -8.56
CA LEU A 218 -15.44 -3.09 -7.20
C LEU A 218 -14.86 -1.93 -6.37
N ALA A 219 -13.64 -1.51 -6.65
CA ALA A 219 -13.00 -0.34 -6.03
C ALA A 219 -13.59 0.99 -6.55
N GLY A 220 -14.38 0.96 -7.62
CA GLY A 220 -15.00 2.14 -8.26
C GLY A 220 -14.27 2.60 -9.52
N GLY A 221 -13.40 1.78 -10.09
CA GLY A 221 -12.62 2.07 -11.29
C GLY A 221 -11.29 2.76 -11.04
N PRO A 222 -10.49 2.97 -12.09
CA PRO A 222 -9.15 3.58 -12.01
C PRO A 222 -9.17 4.98 -11.39
N GLU A 223 -10.15 5.79 -11.78
CA GLU A 223 -10.31 7.16 -11.30
C GLU A 223 -10.54 7.22 -9.79
N ALA A 224 -11.34 6.30 -9.24
CA ALA A 224 -11.60 6.23 -7.81
C ALA A 224 -10.33 5.83 -7.02
N VAL A 225 -9.51 4.93 -7.57
CA VAL A 225 -8.22 4.54 -6.96
C VAL A 225 -7.27 5.75 -6.95
N THR A 226 -7.11 6.44 -8.07
CA THR A 226 -6.27 7.63 -8.19
C THR A 226 -6.77 8.76 -7.28
N ALA A 227 -8.09 9.02 -7.25
CA ALA A 227 -8.69 10.01 -6.35
C ALA A 227 -8.39 9.69 -4.88
N ARG A 228 -8.48 8.42 -4.49
CA ARG A 228 -8.11 7.98 -3.12
C ARG A 228 -6.65 8.26 -2.81
N MET A 229 -5.72 8.01 -3.74
CA MET A 229 -4.31 8.33 -3.53
C MET A 229 -4.11 9.83 -3.30
N ARG A 230 -4.80 10.69 -4.07
CA ARG A 230 -4.76 12.16 -3.86
C ARG A 230 -5.36 12.57 -2.51
N GLU A 231 -6.51 12.01 -2.14
CA GLU A 231 -7.18 12.27 -0.86
C GLU A 231 -6.28 12.01 0.34
N ILE A 232 -5.49 10.93 0.29
CA ILE A 232 -4.53 10.60 1.33
C ILE A 232 -3.17 11.29 1.16
N GLY A 233 -3.04 12.28 0.27
CA GLY A 233 -1.82 13.06 0.07
C GLY A 233 -0.70 12.37 -0.71
N ILE A 234 -0.99 11.26 -1.40
CA ILE A 234 -0.01 10.54 -2.22
C ILE A 234 -0.17 10.93 -3.69
N ASN A 235 0.59 11.92 -4.15
CA ASN A 235 0.54 12.42 -5.52
C ASN A 235 1.42 11.65 -6.51
N GLY A 236 2.24 10.73 -6.02
CA GLY A 236 3.18 9.95 -6.81
C GLY A 236 2.61 8.65 -7.38
N ILE A 237 1.29 8.37 -7.28
CA ILE A 237 0.67 7.13 -7.77
C ILE A 237 -0.55 7.49 -8.62
N ASP A 238 -0.58 6.98 -9.86
CA ASP A 238 -1.69 7.13 -10.79
C ASP A 238 -2.13 5.77 -11.35
N VAL A 239 -3.41 5.43 -11.21
CA VAL A 239 -4.05 4.28 -11.84
C VAL A 239 -5.06 4.82 -12.85
N ASN A 240 -4.94 4.41 -14.12
CA ASN A 240 -5.68 5.03 -15.21
C ASN A 240 -6.40 4.02 -16.11
N ARG A 241 -6.02 2.73 -16.04
CA ARG A 241 -6.53 1.69 -16.94
C ARG A 241 -6.84 0.39 -16.18
N SER A 242 -7.74 -0.41 -16.76
CA SER A 242 -7.85 -1.84 -16.43
C SER A 242 -6.59 -2.60 -16.85
N THR A 243 -6.38 -3.79 -16.29
CA THR A 243 -5.28 -4.68 -16.71
C THR A 243 -5.41 -5.06 -18.18
N ALA A 244 -6.63 -5.35 -18.62
CA ALA A 244 -6.91 -5.67 -20.03
C ALA A 244 -6.45 -4.53 -20.95
N ARG A 245 -6.84 -3.29 -20.66
CA ARG A 245 -6.46 -2.12 -21.46
C ARG A 245 -4.96 -1.84 -21.37
N LEU A 246 -4.35 -1.96 -20.21
CA LEU A 246 -2.93 -1.75 -20.01
C LEU A 246 -2.10 -2.73 -20.86
N ILE A 247 -2.45 -4.02 -20.86
CA ILE A 247 -1.77 -5.05 -21.66
C ILE A 247 -2.02 -4.81 -23.15
N ALA A 248 -3.25 -4.40 -23.53
CA ALA A 248 -3.57 -4.08 -24.92
C ALA A 248 -2.71 -2.91 -25.45
N ASP A 249 -2.56 -1.83 -24.68
CA ASP A 249 -1.73 -0.68 -25.03
C ASP A 249 -0.25 -1.07 -25.14
N TRP A 250 0.26 -1.88 -24.21
CA TRP A 250 1.63 -2.40 -24.27
C TRP A 250 1.88 -3.26 -25.52
N ARG A 251 0.90 -4.09 -25.90
CA ARG A 251 0.98 -4.93 -27.11
C ARG A 251 0.84 -4.12 -28.40
N GLY A 252 0.25 -2.92 -28.36
CA GLY A 252 -0.01 -2.08 -29.53
C GLY A 252 -1.43 -2.22 -30.10
N ILE A 253 -2.34 -2.82 -29.37
CA ILE A 253 -3.75 -2.89 -29.74
C ILE A 253 -4.37 -1.50 -29.52
N THR A 254 -4.57 -0.77 -30.62
CA THR A 254 -5.13 0.59 -30.60
C THR A 254 -6.64 0.62 -30.62
N GLN A 255 -7.28 -0.50 -30.99
CA GLN A 255 -8.74 -0.60 -31.01
C GLN A 255 -9.30 -0.38 -29.60
N VAL A 256 -10.28 0.52 -29.49
CA VAL A 256 -11.04 0.71 -28.25
C VAL A 256 -12.10 -0.39 -28.18
N VAL A 257 -11.95 -1.26 -27.17
CA VAL A 257 -12.89 -2.35 -26.89
C VAL A 257 -13.60 -2.00 -25.59
N PRO A 258 -14.95 -1.97 -25.55
CA PRO A 258 -15.69 -1.82 -24.31
C PRO A 258 -15.32 -2.90 -23.28
N GLU A 259 -15.29 -2.56 -22.00
CA GLU A 259 -14.87 -3.48 -20.92
C GLU A 259 -15.67 -4.81 -20.92
N ASN A 260 -16.97 -4.73 -21.23
CA ASN A 260 -17.86 -5.91 -21.25
C ASN A 260 -17.74 -6.76 -22.53
N GLU A 261 -16.94 -6.34 -23.52
CA GLU A 261 -16.71 -7.05 -24.78
C GLU A 261 -15.34 -7.75 -24.82
N TRP A 262 -14.47 -7.51 -23.86
CA TRP A 262 -13.19 -8.20 -23.77
C TRP A 262 -13.38 -9.71 -23.63
N SER A 263 -12.52 -10.45 -24.29
CA SER A 263 -12.40 -11.90 -24.11
C SER A 263 -10.98 -12.35 -24.50
N PRO A 264 -10.49 -13.49 -23.96
CA PRO A 264 -9.21 -14.06 -24.38
C PRO A 264 -9.10 -14.28 -25.89
N ALA A 265 -10.18 -14.73 -26.53
CA ALA A 265 -10.22 -14.95 -27.97
C ALA A 265 -10.12 -13.65 -28.78
N LEU A 266 -10.83 -12.59 -28.35
CA LEU A 266 -10.74 -11.27 -28.99
C LEU A 266 -9.33 -10.70 -28.83
N PHE A 267 -8.76 -10.78 -27.63
CA PHE A 267 -7.40 -10.31 -27.37
C PHE A 267 -6.37 -11.04 -28.24
N GLN A 268 -6.47 -12.35 -28.36
CA GLN A 268 -5.62 -13.17 -29.23
C GLN A 268 -5.74 -12.72 -30.68
N LYS A 269 -6.97 -12.63 -31.20
CA LYS A 269 -7.24 -12.18 -32.58
C LYS A 269 -6.61 -10.81 -32.89
N LEU A 270 -6.78 -9.84 -31.97
CA LEU A 270 -6.22 -8.50 -32.14
C LEU A 270 -4.71 -8.50 -32.06
N SER A 271 -4.12 -9.33 -31.20
CA SER A 271 -2.67 -9.47 -31.04
C SER A 271 -2.01 -10.13 -32.26
N GLU A 272 -2.66 -11.13 -32.86
CA GLU A 272 -2.16 -11.84 -34.05
C GLU A 272 -2.18 -10.97 -35.33
N ALA A 273 -3.03 -9.95 -35.34
CA ALA A 273 -3.09 -8.99 -36.44
C ALA A 273 -1.95 -7.97 -36.46
N LEU A 274 -1.17 -7.86 -35.37
CA LEU A 274 -0.10 -6.87 -35.23
C LEU A 274 1.23 -7.39 -35.82
N LYS A 275 1.96 -6.47 -36.44
CA LYS A 275 3.32 -6.75 -36.92
C LYS A 275 4.34 -6.61 -35.80
N PRO A 276 5.49 -7.35 -35.85
CA PRO A 276 6.54 -7.27 -34.83
C PRO A 276 7.05 -5.85 -34.56
N GLU A 277 7.19 -5.04 -35.59
CA GLU A 277 7.62 -3.63 -35.49
C GLU A 277 6.60 -2.76 -34.75
N GLU A 278 5.29 -3.01 -34.93
CA GLU A 278 4.22 -2.30 -34.24
C GLU A 278 4.23 -2.63 -32.74
N ILE A 279 4.42 -3.92 -32.41
CA ILE A 279 4.54 -4.39 -31.01
C ILE A 279 5.77 -3.75 -30.35
N LYS A 280 6.91 -3.74 -31.03
CA LYS A 280 8.16 -3.14 -30.49
C LYS A 280 7.98 -1.64 -30.28
N ALA A 281 7.39 -0.94 -31.24
CA ALA A 281 7.13 0.49 -31.13
C ALA A 281 6.15 0.82 -30.00
N ALA A 282 5.12 -0.03 -29.80
CA ALA A 282 4.17 0.12 -28.71
C ALA A 282 4.81 -0.08 -27.35
N ALA A 283 5.65 -1.10 -27.16
CA ALA A 283 6.39 -1.35 -25.93
C ALA A 283 7.30 -0.16 -25.57
N THR A 284 8.00 0.43 -26.57
CA THR A 284 8.84 1.62 -26.35
C THR A 284 8.01 2.84 -25.92
N ARG A 285 6.83 3.05 -26.54
CA ARG A 285 5.93 4.14 -26.13
C ARG A 285 5.38 3.91 -24.73
N PHE A 286 5.09 2.67 -24.36
CA PHE A 286 4.58 2.31 -23.04
C PHE A 286 5.57 2.66 -21.92
N ASP A 287 6.86 2.50 -22.12
CA ASP A 287 7.90 2.84 -21.14
C ASP A 287 7.92 4.35 -20.82
N ALA A 288 7.49 5.19 -21.75
CA ALA A 288 7.39 6.65 -21.60
C ALA A 288 5.96 7.14 -21.22
N ASP A 289 4.97 6.24 -21.16
CA ASP A 289 3.59 6.58 -20.84
C ASP A 289 3.47 6.99 -19.37
N PRO A 290 2.96 8.21 -19.06
CA PRO A 290 2.79 8.64 -17.68
C PRO A 290 1.64 7.92 -16.94
N ARG A 291 0.76 7.21 -17.65
CA ARG A 291 -0.37 6.49 -17.08
C ARG A 291 0.10 5.23 -16.35
N ASP A 292 -0.63 4.85 -15.29
CA ASP A 292 -0.36 3.68 -14.44
C ASP A 292 1.08 3.65 -13.90
N THR A 293 1.57 4.82 -13.50
CA THR A 293 2.91 4.99 -12.96
C THR A 293 2.91 5.29 -11.46
N ALA A 294 3.99 4.92 -10.81
CA ALA A 294 4.31 5.35 -9.45
C ALA A 294 5.70 5.97 -9.37
N THR A 295 5.88 6.83 -8.37
CA THR A 295 7.21 7.18 -7.90
C THR A 295 7.61 6.21 -6.77
N PRO A 296 8.89 5.82 -6.63
CA PRO A 296 9.35 5.05 -5.47
C PRO A 296 8.94 5.67 -4.14
N ASP A 297 9.03 7.00 -4.06
CA ASP A 297 8.64 7.80 -2.88
C ASP A 297 7.16 7.67 -2.54
N GLY A 298 6.31 7.78 -3.54
CA GLY A 298 4.86 7.63 -3.38
C GLY A 298 4.48 6.22 -2.92
N MET A 299 5.10 5.19 -3.54
CA MET A 299 4.83 3.80 -3.19
C MET A 299 5.28 3.45 -1.77
N VAL A 300 6.48 3.88 -1.37
CA VAL A 300 6.97 3.64 0.00
C VAL A 300 6.13 4.39 1.03
N THR A 301 5.68 5.61 0.70
CA THR A 301 4.75 6.35 1.57
C THR A 301 3.44 5.57 1.77
N LEU A 302 2.88 4.99 0.70
CA LEU A 302 1.69 4.15 0.79
C LEU A 302 1.91 2.94 1.69
N LEU A 303 3.01 2.20 1.48
CA LEU A 303 3.38 1.03 2.27
C LEU A 303 3.57 1.37 3.76
N ALA A 304 4.29 2.46 4.06
CA ALA A 304 4.51 2.92 5.41
C ALA A 304 3.19 3.24 6.14
N ARG A 305 2.24 3.85 5.44
CA ARG A 305 0.93 4.18 5.99
C ARG A 305 0.03 2.96 6.16
N ILE A 306 0.11 1.97 5.24
CA ILE A 306 -0.55 0.67 5.43
C ILE A 306 -0.03 0.00 6.70
N TYR A 307 1.30 -0.05 6.88
CA TYR A 307 1.92 -0.64 8.05
C TYR A 307 1.52 0.05 9.36
N ARG A 308 1.52 1.37 9.38
CA ARG A 308 1.11 2.18 10.53
C ARG A 308 -0.40 2.15 10.81
N LYS A 309 -1.18 1.51 9.93
CA LYS A 309 -2.63 1.36 10.04
C LYS A 309 -3.38 2.70 10.12
N ASP A 310 -2.87 3.73 9.43
CA ASP A 310 -3.47 5.06 9.42
C ASP A 310 -4.36 5.36 8.21
N LEU A 311 -4.50 4.39 7.27
CA LEU A 311 -5.30 4.50 6.05
C LEU A 311 -6.59 3.69 6.06
N LEU A 312 -6.59 2.60 6.81
CA LEU A 312 -7.63 1.58 6.86
C LEU A 312 -7.94 1.25 8.31
N LYS A 313 -9.09 0.62 8.58
CA LYS A 313 -9.30 -0.04 9.87
C LYS A 313 -8.20 -1.06 10.12
N ILE A 314 -7.91 -1.31 11.39
CA ILE A 314 -6.82 -2.20 11.81
C ILE A 314 -6.96 -3.57 11.15
N GLU A 315 -8.16 -4.15 11.15
CA GLU A 315 -8.46 -5.46 10.60
C GLU A 315 -8.22 -5.53 9.08
N SER A 316 -8.57 -4.46 8.37
CA SER A 316 -8.35 -4.35 6.91
C SER A 316 -6.87 -4.17 6.56
N ALA A 317 -6.13 -3.39 7.34
CA ALA A 317 -4.70 -3.22 7.15
C ALA A 317 -3.93 -4.53 7.44
N GLU A 318 -4.28 -5.23 8.52
CA GLU A 318 -3.70 -6.53 8.86
C GLU A 318 -4.01 -7.60 7.83
N LEU A 319 -5.25 -7.64 7.32
CA LEU A 319 -5.63 -8.53 6.23
C LEU A 319 -4.79 -8.27 4.97
N LEU A 320 -4.61 -7.00 4.59
CA LEU A 320 -3.79 -6.65 3.42
C LEU A 320 -2.34 -7.09 3.60
N LEU A 321 -1.74 -6.82 4.75
CA LEU A 321 -0.37 -7.20 5.07
C LEU A 321 -0.23 -8.73 5.11
N ASP A 322 -1.19 -9.46 5.71
CA ASP A 322 -1.18 -10.91 5.73
C ASP A 322 -1.18 -11.51 4.31
N ILE A 323 -2.06 -11.01 3.42
CA ILE A 323 -2.10 -11.46 2.03
C ILE A 323 -0.77 -11.17 1.32
N MET A 324 -0.19 -9.98 1.53
CA MET A 324 1.10 -9.61 0.93
C MET A 324 2.26 -10.47 1.45
N ARG A 325 2.27 -10.90 2.73
CA ARG A 325 3.27 -11.86 3.26
C ARG A 325 3.22 -13.21 2.56
N ARG A 326 2.02 -13.64 2.19
CA ARG A 326 1.78 -14.91 1.48
C ARG A 326 1.95 -14.82 -0.03
N CYS A 327 2.44 -13.69 -0.57
CA CYS A 327 2.70 -13.52 -2.00
C CYS A 327 3.59 -14.65 -2.54
N ARG A 328 3.18 -15.25 -3.67
CA ARG A 328 3.80 -16.42 -4.30
C ARG A 328 4.60 -16.08 -5.56
N THR A 329 4.86 -14.80 -5.80
CA THR A 329 5.61 -14.35 -6.99
C THR A 329 6.86 -13.61 -6.56
N GLY A 330 7.95 -13.71 -7.33
CA GLY A 330 9.16 -12.91 -7.17
C GLY A 330 10.10 -13.36 -6.05
N ASP A 331 10.23 -14.66 -5.82
CA ASP A 331 11.17 -15.20 -4.83
C ASP A 331 12.63 -14.79 -5.10
N ALA A 332 12.98 -14.46 -6.35
CA ALA A 332 14.29 -13.96 -6.73
C ALA A 332 14.44 -12.42 -6.62
N ARG A 333 13.40 -11.68 -6.15
CA ARG A 333 13.41 -10.22 -6.01
C ARG A 333 13.73 -9.79 -4.58
N LEU A 334 12.87 -9.02 -3.91
CA LEU A 334 13.14 -8.54 -2.54
C LEU A 334 13.60 -9.67 -1.61
N LYS A 335 13.02 -10.85 -1.72
CA LYS A 335 13.38 -12.03 -0.91
C LYS A 335 14.70 -12.67 -1.33
N GLY A 336 15.13 -12.51 -2.58
CA GLY A 336 16.11 -13.38 -3.24
C GLY A 336 17.47 -13.48 -2.58
N MET A 337 17.90 -12.46 -1.84
CA MET A 337 19.19 -12.45 -1.13
C MET A 337 19.07 -12.13 0.36
N LEU A 338 17.84 -12.04 0.90
CA LEU A 338 17.63 -11.88 2.34
C LEU A 338 17.93 -13.18 3.08
N PRO A 339 18.27 -13.13 4.36
CA PRO A 339 18.44 -14.32 5.19
C PRO A 339 17.19 -15.21 5.13
N LEU A 340 17.41 -16.52 5.18
CA LEU A 340 16.30 -17.48 5.19
C LEU A 340 15.36 -17.21 6.38
N GLY A 341 14.06 -17.20 6.12
CA GLY A 341 13.04 -16.92 7.13
C GLY A 341 12.73 -15.43 7.34
N THR A 342 13.41 -14.51 6.63
CA THR A 342 13.03 -13.08 6.67
C THR A 342 11.61 -12.90 6.14
N GLU A 343 10.74 -12.33 6.97
CA GLU A 343 9.36 -12.03 6.57
C GLU A 343 9.33 -10.82 5.63
N VAL A 344 8.65 -10.98 4.49
CA VAL A 344 8.45 -9.92 3.50
C VAL A 344 7.01 -9.90 3.03
N ALA A 345 6.30 -8.83 3.36
CA ALA A 345 4.99 -8.53 2.79
C ALA A 345 5.17 -7.73 1.51
N HIS A 346 4.93 -8.32 0.32
CA HIS A 346 5.30 -7.65 -0.93
C HIS A 346 4.33 -7.88 -2.09
N LYS A 347 4.52 -7.08 -3.14
CA LYS A 347 3.84 -7.23 -4.44
C LYS A 347 4.78 -6.95 -5.59
N THR A 348 4.83 -7.90 -6.52
CA THR A 348 5.66 -7.81 -7.74
C THR A 348 4.91 -7.17 -8.90
N GLY A 349 5.67 -6.64 -9.87
CA GLY A 349 5.17 -6.18 -11.17
C GLY A 349 6.15 -6.48 -12.29
N THR A 350 5.64 -6.94 -13.46
CA THR A 350 6.46 -7.23 -14.65
C THR A 350 5.67 -6.94 -15.90
N ILE A 351 6.26 -6.17 -16.81
CA ILE A 351 5.78 -5.98 -18.18
C ILE A 351 6.94 -5.50 -19.07
N GLY A 352 7.22 -6.19 -20.17
CA GLY A 352 8.31 -5.82 -21.06
C GLY A 352 9.66 -5.64 -20.36
N GLY A 353 10.28 -4.46 -20.53
CA GLY A 353 11.53 -4.05 -19.88
C GLY A 353 11.38 -3.60 -18.42
N THR A 354 10.17 -3.69 -17.86
CA THR A 354 9.86 -3.29 -16.49
C THR A 354 9.83 -4.50 -15.55
N THR A 355 10.52 -4.38 -14.40
CA THR A 355 10.52 -5.38 -13.31
C THR A 355 10.55 -4.66 -11.98
N ASN A 356 9.54 -4.89 -11.16
CA ASN A 356 9.33 -4.16 -9.90
C ASN A 356 9.09 -5.13 -8.74
N ASP A 357 9.46 -4.70 -7.53
CA ASP A 357 8.97 -5.30 -6.30
C ASP A 357 8.87 -4.24 -5.21
N VAL A 358 7.76 -4.24 -4.48
CA VAL A 358 7.46 -3.24 -3.46
C VAL A 358 6.91 -3.94 -2.22
N GLY A 359 7.36 -3.56 -1.03
CA GLY A 359 6.94 -4.29 0.15
C GLY A 359 7.52 -3.77 1.46
N ILE A 360 7.32 -4.57 2.50
CA ILE A 360 7.81 -4.32 3.85
C ILE A 360 8.62 -5.54 4.28
N VAL A 361 9.86 -5.30 4.66
CA VAL A 361 10.80 -6.30 5.18
C VAL A 361 10.86 -6.18 6.69
N THR A 362 10.65 -7.27 7.41
CA THR A 362 10.83 -7.34 8.87
C THR A 362 12.29 -7.65 9.17
N LEU A 363 12.93 -6.80 9.95
CA LEU A 363 14.29 -7.03 10.42
C LEU A 363 14.27 -7.96 11.65
N PRO A 364 15.31 -8.80 11.86
CA PRO A 364 15.38 -9.70 13.00
C PRO A 364 15.61 -8.92 14.32
N ASP A 365 15.42 -9.61 15.44
CA ASP A 365 15.75 -9.14 16.80
C ASP A 365 15.14 -7.77 17.14
N ASP A 366 13.88 -7.56 16.73
CA ASP A 366 13.14 -6.30 16.92
C ASP A 366 13.85 -5.05 16.37
N ALA A 367 14.75 -5.23 15.40
CA ALA A 367 15.44 -4.12 14.75
C ALA A 367 14.50 -3.26 13.87
N GLY A 368 13.23 -3.63 13.76
CA GLY A 368 12.18 -2.85 13.10
C GLY A 368 11.81 -3.35 11.72
N HIS A 369 11.23 -2.44 10.92
CA HIS A 369 10.67 -2.76 9.60
C HIS A 369 11.12 -1.77 8.56
N VAL A 370 11.35 -2.25 7.34
CA VAL A 370 11.76 -1.42 6.21
C VAL A 370 10.69 -1.48 5.12
N ALA A 371 10.01 -0.36 4.87
CA ALA A 371 9.23 -0.20 3.66
C ALA A 371 10.16 0.11 2.49
N ILE A 372 10.09 -0.67 1.41
CA ILE A 372 10.97 -0.57 0.26
C ILE A 372 10.18 -0.67 -1.05
N ALA A 373 10.55 0.15 -2.03
CA ALA A 373 10.06 0.06 -3.41
C ALA A 373 11.26 0.10 -4.35
N VAL A 374 11.36 -0.92 -5.21
CA VAL A 374 12.36 -1.01 -6.26
C VAL A 374 11.66 -1.16 -7.60
N PHE A 375 11.89 -0.20 -8.47
CA PHE A 375 11.35 -0.15 -9.82
C PHE A 375 12.48 -0.19 -10.84
N VAL A 376 12.31 -0.98 -11.89
CA VAL A 376 13.20 -1.01 -13.07
C VAL A 376 12.34 -0.76 -14.31
N LYS A 377 12.73 0.17 -15.16
CA LYS A 377 12.10 0.42 -16.47
C LYS A 377 13.10 0.50 -17.60
N SER A 378 12.62 0.31 -18.83
CA SER A 378 13.41 0.45 -20.06
C SER A 378 14.69 -0.40 -20.07
N SER A 379 14.63 -1.57 -19.45
CA SER A 379 15.77 -2.48 -19.37
C SER A 379 15.82 -3.39 -20.60
N ASP A 380 17.02 -3.55 -21.16
CA ASP A 380 17.35 -4.49 -22.22
C ASP A 380 17.89 -5.84 -21.70
N LYS A 381 18.08 -5.97 -20.37
CA LYS A 381 18.58 -7.18 -19.73
C LYS A 381 17.47 -8.21 -19.53
N GLU A 382 17.88 -9.47 -19.40
CA GLU A 382 16.99 -10.55 -19.02
C GLU A 382 16.32 -10.29 -17.66
N THR A 383 15.13 -10.84 -17.47
CA THR A 383 14.38 -10.67 -16.21
C THR A 383 15.20 -11.09 -15.00
N SER A 384 15.97 -12.17 -15.07
CA SER A 384 16.82 -12.67 -13.99
C SER A 384 17.90 -11.65 -13.55
N ALA A 385 18.47 -10.88 -14.48
CA ALA A 385 19.43 -9.83 -14.14
C ALA A 385 18.75 -8.66 -13.39
N ARG A 386 17.55 -8.29 -13.82
CA ARG A 386 16.75 -7.24 -13.14
C ARG A 386 16.31 -7.68 -11.75
N GLU A 387 15.85 -8.93 -11.60
CA GLU A 387 15.47 -9.52 -10.31
C GLU A 387 16.66 -9.57 -9.35
N ARG A 388 17.84 -9.95 -9.85
CA ARG A 388 19.07 -9.94 -9.07
C ARG A 388 19.40 -8.55 -8.51
N VAL A 389 19.28 -7.50 -9.32
CA VAL A 389 19.52 -6.12 -8.84
C VAL A 389 18.53 -5.74 -7.73
N ILE A 390 17.25 -6.12 -7.87
CA ILE A 390 16.26 -5.91 -6.82
C ILE A 390 16.68 -6.62 -5.53
N ALA A 391 17.13 -7.86 -5.61
CA ALA A 391 17.59 -8.65 -4.47
C ALA A 391 18.85 -8.06 -3.82
N GLU A 392 19.85 -7.65 -4.61
CA GLU A 392 21.07 -7.01 -4.14
C GLU A 392 20.77 -5.68 -3.42
N VAL A 393 19.88 -4.86 -3.96
CA VAL A 393 19.41 -3.61 -3.34
C VAL A 393 18.69 -3.90 -2.02
N ALA A 394 17.75 -4.85 -2.00
CA ALA A 394 17.04 -5.24 -0.79
C ALA A 394 18.00 -5.72 0.29
N ARG A 395 19.02 -6.51 -0.07
CA ARG A 395 20.06 -6.99 0.84
C ARG A 395 20.90 -5.84 1.40
N ALA A 396 21.37 -4.93 0.58
CA ALA A 396 22.14 -3.77 1.02
C ALA A 396 21.36 -2.88 2.00
N VAL A 397 20.05 -2.67 1.73
CA VAL A 397 19.15 -1.90 2.60
C VAL A 397 18.91 -2.65 3.92
N HIS A 398 18.63 -3.95 3.87
CA HIS A 398 18.41 -4.79 5.04
C HIS A 398 19.64 -4.76 5.98
N ASP A 399 20.83 -5.04 5.44
CA ASP A 399 22.05 -5.11 6.24
C ASP A 399 22.42 -3.75 6.83
N TYR A 400 22.21 -2.68 6.06
CA TYR A 400 22.42 -1.34 6.56
C TYR A 400 21.57 -1.03 7.79
N PHE A 401 20.27 -1.22 7.74
CA PHE A 401 19.38 -0.90 8.85
C PHE A 401 19.53 -1.87 10.02
N LEU A 402 19.90 -3.12 9.77
CA LEU A 402 20.19 -4.09 10.82
C LEU A 402 21.47 -3.75 11.61
N PHE A 403 22.56 -3.37 10.91
CA PHE A 403 23.85 -3.13 11.54
C PHE A 403 24.11 -1.66 11.92
N GLN A 404 23.24 -0.76 11.53
CA GLN A 404 23.27 0.65 11.91
C GLN A 404 21.99 1.02 12.66
N PRO A 405 21.76 0.46 13.87
CA PRO A 405 20.59 0.81 14.64
C PRO A 405 20.55 2.31 14.87
N SER A 406 19.35 2.89 14.89
CA SER A 406 19.20 4.29 15.27
C SER A 406 19.80 4.46 16.67
N VAL A 407 20.69 5.42 16.84
CA VAL A 407 21.07 5.87 18.17
C VAL A 407 19.80 6.49 18.76
N SER A 408 18.98 5.66 19.39
CA SER A 408 17.94 6.14 20.29
C SER A 408 18.67 6.94 21.33
N GLY A 409 18.39 8.25 21.40
CA GLY A 409 18.99 9.11 22.40
C GLY A 409 18.91 8.43 23.74
N ALA A 410 20.06 8.14 24.33
CA ALA A 410 20.14 7.67 25.67
C ALA A 410 19.44 8.71 26.55
N SER A 411 18.19 8.43 26.88
CA SER A 411 17.55 9.10 28.02
C SER A 411 18.21 8.55 29.25
N GLN A 412 19.22 9.29 29.73
CA GLN A 412 19.65 9.21 31.11
C GLN A 412 18.64 9.94 32.01
#